data_fcc9e28ae5f9c92c3e15ee4b15407602
#
_entry.id   fcc9e28ae5f9c92c3e15ee4b15407602
#
_cell.length_a   1.000
_cell.length_b   1.000
_cell.length_c   1.000
_cell.angle_alpha   90.00
_cell.angle_beta   90.00
_cell.angle_gamma   90.00
#
_symmetry.space_group_name_H-M   'P 1'
#
loop_
_entity.id
_entity.type
_entity.pdbx_description
1 polymer ?
#
loop_
_entity_poly.entity_id
_entity_poly.type
_entity_poly.pdbx_seq_one_letter_code
_entity_poly.pdbx_strand_id
1 'polypeptide(L)'
;DTRYASVKAAENLAVLYPPDERLARIQVSTGRTTSLFRAAWGLNRILGSGDAKSRDDHRHHAIDAIVIALTTPGMTHELSLAASRSWLTTGRAGTFTDMQEPWPGFEEAIRQAIGRIVVSHRVDRHVNGQLHQETFYGQIRLAGGERWVIRKLLARLTEAEIASGAIVDPAVRKAVEAKLAETGLKPDKCFQNGQNAPCLVAKGGRKIPIRKVRVLQSVNPVTLAPGTAKARHVVSGNNYALEVFACKDKTGKAAVRSHVVSRREAMQRLRQIRNSRQGTVIRRQDEEGNPLKFSLVIGELIKVKWKGEEVICLVQGISPDFYSIRRHSDARPETVIRQQKDRMILASDRAVTESVVDKLAIDPIGRTHVSHD
;
A
#
# COMPACT_ATOMS: atom_id res chain seq x y z
N ASP A 1 12.13 -18.80 10.84
CA ASP A 1 11.12 -19.05 9.78
C ASP A 1 11.72 -19.48 8.44
N THR A 2 12.80 -18.85 7.94
CA THR A 2 13.46 -19.24 6.67
C THR A 2 14.01 -20.66 6.71
N ARG A 3 14.58 -21.10 7.84
CA ARG A 3 15.08 -22.48 8.01
C ARG A 3 13.94 -23.50 7.90
N TYR A 4 12.81 -23.21 8.53
CA TYR A 4 11.62 -24.06 8.44
C TYR A 4 11.12 -24.17 6.99
N ALA A 5 11.01 -23.03 6.30
CA ALA A 5 10.60 -22.99 4.90
C ALA A 5 11.53 -23.79 3.99
N SER A 6 12.84 -23.71 4.20
CA SER A 6 13.83 -24.48 3.43
C SER A 6 13.70 -25.99 3.65
N VAL A 7 13.49 -26.43 4.91
CA VAL A 7 13.25 -27.83 5.23
C VAL A 7 11.98 -28.35 4.57
N LYS A 8 10.88 -27.59 4.68
CA LYS A 8 9.60 -27.97 4.06
C LYS A 8 9.65 -27.98 2.53
N ALA A 9 10.37 -27.06 1.92
CA ALA A 9 10.61 -27.08 0.47
C ALA A 9 11.37 -28.34 0.05
N ALA A 10 12.43 -28.71 0.78
CA ALA A 10 13.20 -29.92 0.52
C ALA A 10 12.34 -31.19 0.68
N GLU A 11 11.52 -31.27 1.74
CA GLU A 11 10.56 -32.38 1.94
C GLU A 11 9.56 -32.50 0.78
N ASN A 12 9.00 -31.38 0.31
CA ASN A 12 8.07 -31.38 -0.81
C ASN A 12 8.73 -31.78 -2.12
N LEU A 13 9.95 -31.28 -2.38
CA LEU A 13 10.71 -31.66 -3.57
C LEU A 13 11.13 -33.15 -3.52
N ALA A 14 11.36 -33.71 -2.32
CA ALA A 14 11.71 -35.11 -2.15
C ALA A 14 10.64 -36.10 -2.69
N VAL A 15 9.39 -35.65 -2.80
CA VAL A 15 8.33 -36.47 -3.39
C VAL A 15 8.54 -36.72 -4.88
N LEU A 16 9.27 -35.84 -5.57
CA LEU A 16 9.55 -35.93 -7.01
C LEU A 16 10.63 -36.97 -7.37
N TYR A 17 11.38 -37.47 -6.39
CA TYR A 17 12.55 -38.35 -6.61
C TYR A 17 12.47 -39.63 -5.79
N PRO A 18 12.97 -40.75 -6.31
CA PRO A 18 13.16 -42.00 -5.53
C PRO A 18 13.99 -41.74 -4.27
N PRO A 19 13.79 -42.50 -3.17
CA PRO A 19 14.48 -42.28 -1.90
C PRO A 19 15.99 -42.27 -2.00
N ASP A 20 16.57 -43.11 -2.82
CA ASP A 20 18.01 -43.24 -3.08
C ASP A 20 18.62 -42.07 -3.85
N GLU A 21 17.83 -41.35 -4.66
CA GLU A 21 18.31 -40.19 -5.42
C GLU A 21 18.16 -38.86 -4.67
N ARG A 22 17.36 -38.79 -3.61
CA ARG A 22 16.94 -37.51 -2.97
C ARG A 22 18.14 -36.67 -2.51
N LEU A 23 19.11 -37.25 -1.88
CA LEU A 23 20.32 -36.56 -1.37
C LEU A 23 21.19 -36.00 -2.49
N ALA A 24 21.22 -36.67 -3.65
CA ALA A 24 21.95 -36.19 -4.83
C ALA A 24 21.19 -35.09 -5.61
N ARG A 25 19.86 -35.13 -5.57
CA ARG A 25 19.01 -34.24 -6.36
C ARG A 25 18.53 -32.99 -5.64
N ILE A 26 18.50 -33.01 -4.30
CA ILE A 26 17.95 -31.91 -3.50
C ILE A 26 19.06 -31.36 -2.62
N GLN A 27 19.38 -30.10 -2.88
CA GLN A 27 20.33 -29.34 -2.10
C GLN A 27 19.64 -28.14 -1.43
N VAL A 28 19.99 -27.88 -0.16
CA VAL A 28 19.55 -26.70 0.59
C VAL A 28 20.77 -25.85 0.92
N SER A 29 20.76 -24.60 0.51
CA SER A 29 21.78 -23.62 0.90
C SER A 29 21.30 -22.71 2.01
N THR A 30 22.21 -22.20 2.83
CA THR A 30 21.89 -21.23 3.87
C THR A 30 21.83 -19.81 3.29
N GLY A 31 21.04 -18.93 3.89
CA GLY A 31 20.99 -17.51 3.48
C GLY A 31 22.36 -16.82 3.57
N ARG A 32 23.26 -17.30 4.47
CA ARG A 32 24.64 -16.80 4.55
C ARG A 32 25.46 -17.21 3.32
N THR A 33 25.36 -18.45 2.88
CA THR A 33 25.99 -18.95 1.66
C THR A 33 25.53 -18.15 0.44
N THR A 34 24.22 -17.98 0.29
CA THR A 34 23.63 -17.15 -0.78
C THR A 34 24.16 -15.73 -0.75
N SER A 35 24.26 -15.11 0.42
CA SER A 35 24.80 -13.75 0.58
C SER A 35 26.26 -13.65 0.16
N LEU A 36 27.08 -14.64 0.48
CA LEU A 36 28.49 -14.66 0.14
C LEU A 36 28.71 -14.82 -1.37
N PHE A 37 28.04 -15.78 -2.03
CA PHE A 37 28.13 -15.93 -3.49
C PHE A 37 27.60 -14.71 -4.23
N ARG A 38 26.49 -14.13 -3.75
CA ARG A 38 25.95 -12.91 -4.32
C ARG A 38 26.95 -11.76 -4.29
N ALA A 39 27.70 -11.61 -3.19
CA ALA A 39 28.75 -10.61 -3.06
C ALA A 39 29.97 -10.95 -3.96
N ALA A 40 30.43 -12.20 -3.94
CA ALA A 40 31.57 -12.66 -4.72
C ALA A 40 31.37 -12.50 -6.23
N TRP A 41 30.15 -12.68 -6.73
CA TRP A 41 29.79 -12.48 -8.14
C TRP A 41 29.33 -11.06 -8.50
N GLY A 42 29.52 -10.06 -7.60
CA GLY A 42 29.18 -8.66 -7.86
C GLY A 42 27.68 -8.34 -7.97
N LEU A 43 26.80 -9.32 -7.72
CA LEU A 43 25.35 -9.21 -7.97
C LEU A 43 24.61 -8.22 -7.07
N ASN A 44 25.25 -7.73 -5.99
CA ASN A 44 24.67 -6.70 -5.12
C ASN A 44 24.49 -5.36 -5.84
N ARG A 45 25.31 -5.06 -6.85
CA ARG A 45 25.30 -3.81 -7.62
C ARG A 45 24.17 -3.74 -8.66
N ILE A 46 23.51 -4.87 -8.96
CA ILE A 46 22.48 -4.92 -10.01
C ILE A 46 21.25 -4.08 -9.65
N LEU A 47 20.85 -4.08 -8.37
CA LEU A 47 19.64 -3.38 -7.88
C LEU A 47 19.94 -2.22 -6.91
N GLY A 48 21.20 -1.85 -6.73
CA GLY A 48 21.62 -0.81 -5.81
C GLY A 48 22.89 -0.10 -6.27
N SER A 49 23.22 1.00 -5.62
CA SER A 49 24.41 1.81 -5.91
C SER A 49 25.66 1.38 -5.16
N GLY A 50 25.63 0.26 -4.42
CA GLY A 50 26.74 -0.18 -3.57
C GLY A 50 26.88 -1.70 -3.46
N ASP A 51 27.89 -2.14 -2.69
CA ASP A 51 28.19 -3.56 -2.48
C ASP A 51 27.23 -4.25 -1.47
N ALA A 52 26.36 -3.49 -0.81
CA ALA A 52 25.37 -4.04 0.10
C ALA A 52 24.10 -4.48 -0.64
N LYS A 53 23.47 -5.56 -0.15
CA LYS A 53 22.19 -6.05 -0.66
C LYS A 53 21.11 -4.98 -0.48
N SER A 54 20.55 -4.45 -1.58
CA SER A 54 19.34 -3.63 -1.55
C SER A 54 18.12 -4.54 -1.34
N ARG A 55 17.20 -4.09 -0.48
CA ARG A 55 15.87 -4.71 -0.26
C ARG A 55 14.75 -3.82 -0.77
N ASP A 56 15.09 -2.72 -1.41
CA ASP A 56 14.15 -1.72 -1.89
C ASP A 56 13.51 -2.10 -3.22
N ASP A 57 13.97 -3.20 -3.83
CA ASP A 57 13.44 -3.75 -5.07
C ASP A 57 13.10 -5.23 -4.90
N HIS A 58 11.87 -5.62 -5.19
CA HIS A 58 11.39 -7.01 -5.07
C HIS A 58 12.20 -8.02 -5.91
N ARG A 59 12.82 -7.57 -6.99
CA ARG A 59 13.63 -8.42 -7.88
C ARG A 59 14.89 -8.99 -7.22
N HIS A 60 15.26 -8.51 -6.03
CA HIS A 60 16.36 -9.12 -5.26
C HIS A 60 16.11 -10.58 -4.93
N HIS A 61 14.85 -11.05 -4.86
CA HIS A 61 14.53 -12.45 -4.69
C HIS A 61 14.86 -13.29 -5.92
N ALA A 62 14.76 -12.73 -7.13
CA ALA A 62 15.17 -13.42 -8.35
C ALA A 62 16.70 -13.60 -8.39
N ILE A 63 17.46 -12.59 -7.95
CA ILE A 63 18.93 -12.72 -7.80
C ILE A 63 19.26 -13.82 -6.79
N ASP A 64 18.62 -13.84 -5.62
CA ASP A 64 18.84 -14.89 -4.63
C ASP A 64 18.50 -16.28 -5.19
N ALA A 65 17.43 -16.42 -5.97
CA ALA A 65 17.04 -17.68 -6.60
C ALA A 65 18.08 -18.17 -7.63
N ILE A 66 18.65 -17.27 -8.44
CA ILE A 66 19.72 -17.57 -9.39
C ILE A 66 20.96 -18.09 -8.64
N VAL A 67 21.36 -17.39 -7.57
CA VAL A 67 22.51 -17.80 -6.75
C VAL A 67 22.27 -19.19 -6.16
N ILE A 68 21.07 -19.45 -5.61
CA ILE A 68 20.73 -20.76 -5.05
C ILE A 68 20.80 -21.86 -6.11
N ALA A 69 20.26 -21.60 -7.30
CA ALA A 69 20.24 -22.57 -8.41
C ALA A 69 21.63 -22.92 -8.91
N LEU A 70 22.59 -22.00 -8.85
CA LEU A 70 23.97 -22.18 -9.29
C LEU A 70 24.90 -22.69 -8.19
N THR A 71 24.47 -22.65 -6.92
CA THR A 71 25.29 -23.12 -5.80
C THR A 71 25.41 -24.63 -5.82
N THR A 72 26.63 -25.14 -5.88
CA THR A 72 26.96 -26.58 -5.77
C THR A 72 27.67 -26.92 -4.46
N PRO A 73 27.70 -28.20 -4.00
CA PRO A 73 28.47 -28.62 -2.84
C PRO A 73 29.96 -28.30 -2.98
N GLY A 74 30.54 -28.48 -4.18
CA GLY A 74 31.93 -28.14 -4.47
C GLY A 74 32.22 -26.66 -4.27
N MET A 75 31.39 -25.78 -4.82
CA MET A 75 31.53 -24.33 -4.64
C MET A 75 31.37 -23.91 -3.17
N THR A 76 30.48 -24.56 -2.41
CA THR A 76 30.34 -24.31 -0.97
C THR A 76 31.62 -24.70 -0.21
N HIS A 77 32.25 -25.78 -0.61
CA HIS A 77 33.55 -26.25 -0.06
C HIS A 77 34.67 -25.24 -0.39
N GLU A 78 34.79 -24.80 -1.65
CA GLU A 78 35.77 -23.80 -2.08
C GLU A 78 35.58 -22.46 -1.33
N LEU A 79 34.33 -22.03 -1.15
CA LEU A 79 34.01 -20.85 -0.34
C LEU A 79 34.46 -20.98 1.10
N SER A 80 34.29 -22.17 1.69
CA SER A 80 34.75 -22.48 3.04
C SER A 80 36.27 -22.43 3.17
N LEU A 81 37.00 -23.00 2.19
CA LEU A 81 38.45 -22.92 2.14
C LEU A 81 38.97 -21.50 1.95
N ALA A 82 38.35 -20.72 1.06
CA ALA A 82 38.70 -19.33 0.85
C ALA A 82 38.44 -18.47 2.11
N ALA A 83 37.34 -18.73 2.81
CA ALA A 83 37.04 -18.10 4.10
C ALA A 83 38.09 -18.38 5.16
N SER A 84 38.53 -19.65 5.25
CA SER A 84 39.56 -20.08 6.21
C SER A 84 40.90 -19.41 5.90
N ARG A 85 41.29 -19.34 4.62
CA ARG A 85 42.54 -18.69 4.21
C ARG A 85 42.53 -17.18 4.54
N SER A 86 41.43 -16.50 4.23
CA SER A 86 41.28 -15.08 4.53
C SER A 86 41.32 -14.79 6.03
N TRP A 87 40.71 -15.65 6.85
CA TRP A 87 40.80 -15.58 8.32
C TRP A 87 42.24 -15.70 8.83
N LEU A 88 43.01 -16.65 8.27
CA LEU A 88 44.40 -16.89 8.65
C LEU A 88 45.33 -15.72 8.25
N THR A 89 45.03 -15.01 7.17
CA THR A 89 45.88 -13.91 6.66
C THR A 89 45.52 -12.56 7.20
N THR A 90 44.23 -12.29 7.42
CA THR A 90 43.74 -10.93 7.75
C THR A 90 43.04 -10.81 9.10
N GLY A 91 42.79 -11.95 9.77
CA GLY A 91 41.98 -11.98 11.00
C GLY A 91 40.52 -11.54 10.81
N ARG A 92 40.08 -11.36 9.56
CA ARG A 92 38.72 -10.99 9.21
C ARG A 92 38.13 -11.98 8.20
N ALA A 93 36.81 -12.19 8.25
CA ALA A 93 36.12 -12.86 7.17
C ALA A 93 36.24 -11.97 5.92
N GLY A 94 37.11 -12.35 4.98
CA GLY A 94 37.47 -11.52 3.84
C GLY A 94 36.31 -11.28 2.88
N THR A 95 36.43 -10.23 2.11
CA THR A 95 35.67 -10.02 0.86
C THR A 95 36.16 -11.08 -0.13
N PHE A 96 35.27 -11.99 -0.51
CA PHE A 96 35.58 -13.05 -1.48
C PHE A 96 35.52 -12.47 -2.88
N THR A 97 36.60 -11.88 -3.35
CA THR A 97 36.70 -11.29 -4.69
C THR A 97 37.24 -12.27 -5.73
N ASP A 98 37.78 -13.42 -5.30
CA ASP A 98 38.53 -14.32 -6.16
C ASP A 98 37.74 -15.57 -6.63
N MET A 99 36.41 -15.58 -6.43
CA MET A 99 35.62 -16.69 -6.97
C MET A 99 35.37 -16.47 -8.46
N GLN A 100 35.67 -17.47 -9.26
CA GLN A 100 35.40 -17.46 -10.68
C GLN A 100 33.91 -17.28 -10.95
N GLU A 101 33.58 -16.40 -11.92
CA GLU A 101 32.22 -16.29 -12.42
C GLU A 101 31.74 -17.63 -13.00
N PRO A 102 30.44 -17.97 -12.90
CA PRO A 102 29.90 -19.18 -13.51
C PRO A 102 30.15 -19.30 -15.02
N TRP A 103 30.21 -18.17 -15.72
CA TRP A 103 30.62 -18.02 -17.12
C TRP A 103 31.06 -16.58 -17.40
N PRO A 104 31.83 -16.32 -18.46
CA PRO A 104 32.25 -14.96 -18.81
C PRO A 104 31.06 -14.03 -19.07
N GLY A 105 31.06 -12.84 -18.45
CA GLY A 105 29.97 -11.86 -18.58
C GLY A 105 28.72 -12.20 -17.78
N PHE A 106 28.85 -13.02 -16.73
CA PHE A 106 27.75 -13.45 -15.90
C PHE A 106 26.96 -12.28 -15.28
N GLU A 107 27.64 -11.30 -14.68
CA GLU A 107 26.98 -10.14 -14.05
C GLU A 107 26.08 -9.42 -15.04
N GLU A 108 26.58 -9.15 -16.27
CA GLU A 108 25.82 -8.44 -17.28
C GLU A 108 24.63 -9.26 -17.79
N ALA A 109 24.80 -10.55 -17.99
CA ALA A 109 23.70 -11.45 -18.37
C ALA A 109 22.59 -11.45 -17.32
N ILE A 110 22.95 -11.48 -16.03
CA ILE A 110 21.99 -11.40 -14.92
C ILE A 110 21.33 -10.02 -14.88
N ARG A 111 22.09 -8.95 -15.04
CA ARG A 111 21.55 -7.56 -15.10
C ARG A 111 20.46 -7.42 -16.15
N GLN A 112 20.71 -7.93 -17.35
CA GLN A 112 19.73 -7.90 -18.44
C GLN A 112 18.51 -8.77 -18.13
N ALA A 113 18.70 -9.96 -17.57
CA ALA A 113 17.60 -10.85 -17.20
C ALA A 113 16.70 -10.22 -16.11
N ILE A 114 17.30 -9.68 -15.05
CA ILE A 114 16.60 -8.98 -13.97
C ILE A 114 15.85 -7.73 -14.47
N GLY A 115 16.45 -7.01 -15.43
CA GLY A 115 15.82 -5.84 -16.08
C GLY A 115 14.50 -6.16 -16.76
N ARG A 116 14.32 -7.36 -17.28
CA ARG A 116 13.10 -7.82 -17.97
C ARG A 116 12.02 -8.35 -17.02
N ILE A 117 12.33 -8.61 -15.76
CA ILE A 117 11.36 -9.15 -14.80
C ILE A 117 10.35 -8.08 -14.44
N VAL A 118 9.07 -8.36 -14.68
CA VAL A 118 7.94 -7.60 -14.14
C VAL A 118 7.41 -8.33 -12.92
N VAL A 119 7.39 -7.64 -11.77
CA VAL A 119 6.93 -8.21 -10.50
C VAL A 119 5.41 -8.32 -10.52
N SER A 120 4.89 -9.52 -10.30
CA SER A 120 3.46 -9.78 -10.18
C SER A 120 2.98 -9.45 -8.76
N HIS A 121 1.87 -8.76 -8.68
CA HIS A 121 1.20 -8.44 -7.42
C HIS A 121 -0.20 -9.05 -7.39
N ARG A 122 -0.65 -9.39 -6.18
CA ARG A 122 -2.03 -9.88 -6.02
C ARG A 122 -3.01 -8.73 -6.20
N VAL A 123 -3.87 -8.83 -7.20
CA VAL A 123 -4.96 -7.88 -7.43
C VAL A 123 -6.06 -8.09 -6.40
N ASP A 124 -6.50 -7.02 -5.73
CA ASP A 124 -7.58 -7.07 -4.73
C ASP A 124 -8.96 -6.92 -5.40
N ARG A 125 -9.40 -7.98 -6.06
CA ARG A 125 -10.72 -8.05 -6.72
C ARG A 125 -11.84 -8.51 -5.78
N HIS A 126 -11.55 -8.82 -4.52
CA HIS A 126 -12.56 -9.23 -3.56
C HIS A 126 -13.30 -8.03 -2.98
N VAL A 127 -14.62 -8.08 -3.03
CA VAL A 127 -15.51 -7.06 -2.43
C VAL A 127 -15.70 -7.32 -0.94
N ASN A 128 -14.62 -7.67 -0.22
CA ASN A 128 -14.61 -7.86 1.24
C ASN A 128 -13.80 -6.75 1.91
N GLY A 129 -13.93 -6.65 3.22
CA GLY A 129 -13.22 -5.66 4.04
C GLY A 129 -14.16 -4.61 4.65
N GLN A 130 -13.57 -3.59 5.20
CA GLN A 130 -14.30 -2.55 5.93
C GLN A 130 -15.17 -1.71 4.98
N LEU A 131 -16.49 -1.77 5.16
CA LEU A 131 -17.46 -1.03 4.33
C LEU A 131 -17.59 0.44 4.73
N HIS A 132 -17.28 0.76 5.97
CA HIS A 132 -17.27 2.12 6.52
C HIS A 132 -16.33 2.20 7.71
N GLN A 133 -15.91 3.40 8.06
CA GLN A 133 -15.16 3.66 9.29
C GLN A 133 -16.06 3.43 10.51
N GLU A 134 -15.47 3.04 11.64
CA GLU A 134 -16.21 2.78 12.89
C GLU A 134 -16.75 4.04 13.55
N THR A 135 -16.26 5.21 13.15
CA THR A 135 -16.68 6.50 13.71
C THR A 135 -18.07 6.87 13.25
N PHE A 136 -18.98 7.12 14.20
CA PHE A 136 -20.29 7.70 13.92
C PHE A 136 -20.23 9.22 14.02
N TYR A 137 -20.82 9.88 13.05
CA TYR A 137 -20.90 11.34 12.97
C TYR A 137 -22.28 11.83 13.40
N GLY A 138 -22.31 12.88 14.19
CA GLY A 138 -23.52 13.63 14.48
C GLY A 138 -23.70 14.75 13.46
N GLN A 139 -24.94 15.01 13.07
CA GLN A 139 -25.30 16.14 12.23
C GLN A 139 -25.79 17.29 13.14
N ILE A 140 -25.28 18.49 12.91
CA ILE A 140 -25.72 19.70 13.60
C ILE A 140 -25.99 20.81 12.58
N ARG A 141 -26.91 21.70 12.89
CA ARG A 141 -27.20 22.88 12.08
C ARG A 141 -26.55 24.11 12.73
N LEU A 142 -25.69 24.77 11.97
CA LEU A 142 -25.06 26.05 12.33
C LEU A 142 -25.48 27.14 11.34
N ALA A 143 -25.12 28.41 11.59
CA ALA A 143 -25.47 29.55 10.74
C ALA A 143 -25.04 29.37 9.26
N GLY A 144 -23.99 28.56 8.98
CA GLY A 144 -23.51 28.24 7.63
C GLY A 144 -24.06 26.94 7.06
N GLY A 145 -25.15 26.36 7.59
CA GLY A 145 -25.77 25.12 7.11
C GLY A 145 -25.45 23.90 7.98
N GLU A 146 -25.69 22.73 7.43
CA GLU A 146 -25.44 21.46 8.12
C GLU A 146 -23.94 21.16 8.21
N ARG A 147 -23.52 20.68 9.35
CA ARG A 147 -22.13 20.32 9.66
C ARG A 147 -22.07 18.98 10.39
N TRP A 148 -20.94 18.31 10.24
CA TRP A 148 -20.68 17.02 10.85
C TRP A 148 -19.78 17.18 12.08
N VAL A 149 -20.08 16.43 13.14
CA VAL A 149 -19.34 16.48 14.40
C VAL A 149 -19.06 15.08 14.91
N ILE A 150 -17.97 14.95 15.66
CA ILE A 150 -17.69 13.78 16.49
C ILE A 150 -17.51 14.20 17.95
N ARG A 151 -17.71 13.26 18.88
CA ARG A 151 -17.36 13.45 20.30
C ARG A 151 -15.97 12.86 20.53
N LYS A 152 -15.03 13.71 20.90
CA LYS A 152 -13.67 13.33 21.28
C LYS A 152 -13.42 13.52 22.77
N LEU A 153 -12.60 12.64 23.38
CA LEU A 153 -11.96 12.91 24.67
C LEU A 153 -10.99 14.09 24.51
N LEU A 154 -10.84 14.92 25.55
CA LEU A 154 -9.92 16.06 25.53
C LEU A 154 -8.49 15.66 25.18
N ALA A 155 -8.00 14.55 25.74
CA ALA A 155 -6.67 14.02 25.47
C ALA A 155 -6.45 13.56 23.99
N ARG A 156 -7.52 13.43 23.20
CA ARG A 156 -7.45 13.07 21.76
C ARG A 156 -7.60 14.27 20.82
N LEU A 157 -7.71 15.48 21.38
CA LEU A 157 -7.69 16.69 20.56
C LEU A 157 -6.32 16.91 19.96
N THR A 158 -6.28 17.36 18.71
CA THR A 158 -5.05 17.78 18.04
C THR A 158 -4.87 19.29 18.19
N GLU A 159 -3.63 19.76 18.17
CA GLU A 159 -3.32 21.19 18.18
C GLU A 159 -4.00 21.92 17.01
N ALA A 160 -4.05 21.29 15.83
CA ALA A 160 -4.73 21.84 14.66
C ALA A 160 -6.25 22.03 14.87
N GLU A 161 -6.92 21.09 15.54
CA GLU A 161 -8.36 21.23 15.86
C GLU A 161 -8.64 22.36 16.85
N ILE A 162 -7.70 22.63 17.74
CA ILE A 162 -7.81 23.76 18.70
C ILE A 162 -7.55 25.06 17.96
N ALA A 163 -6.44 25.17 17.22
CA ALA A 163 -6.08 26.36 16.47
C ALA A 163 -7.13 26.77 15.41
N SER A 164 -7.76 25.79 14.77
CA SER A 164 -8.84 26.04 13.81
C SER A 164 -10.19 26.40 14.43
N GLY A 165 -10.30 26.36 15.76
CA GLY A 165 -11.55 26.60 16.48
C GLY A 165 -12.63 25.53 16.22
N ALA A 166 -12.23 24.30 15.95
CA ALA A 166 -13.13 23.20 15.59
C ALA A 166 -14.05 22.73 16.73
N ILE A 167 -13.79 23.12 17.97
CA ILE A 167 -14.70 22.84 19.10
C ILE A 167 -15.99 23.66 18.93
N VAL A 168 -17.12 22.95 18.86
CA VAL A 168 -18.43 23.52 18.49
C VAL A 168 -18.92 24.57 19.50
N ASP A 169 -18.85 24.25 20.79
CA ASP A 169 -19.33 25.13 21.85
C ASP A 169 -18.26 26.18 22.20
N PRO A 170 -18.56 27.50 22.03
CA PRO A 170 -17.59 28.57 22.30
C PRO A 170 -17.13 28.63 23.77
N ALA A 171 -18.02 28.35 24.74
CA ALA A 171 -17.69 28.38 26.16
C ALA A 171 -16.75 27.21 26.52
N VAL A 172 -17.05 26.04 25.96
CA VAL A 172 -16.19 24.85 26.11
C VAL A 172 -14.83 25.10 25.46
N ARG A 173 -14.78 25.68 24.26
CA ARG A 173 -13.55 26.01 23.56
C ARG A 173 -12.66 26.91 24.39
N LYS A 174 -13.23 28.04 24.87
CA LYS A 174 -12.53 29.02 25.71
C LYS A 174 -11.98 28.38 27.00
N ALA A 175 -12.74 27.49 27.65
CA ALA A 175 -12.29 26.80 28.85
C ALA A 175 -11.13 25.81 28.55
N VAL A 176 -11.16 25.12 27.42
CA VAL A 176 -10.08 24.20 26.98
C VAL A 176 -8.82 24.99 26.63
N GLU A 177 -8.93 26.06 25.84
CA GLU A 177 -7.81 26.93 25.47
C GLU A 177 -7.13 27.58 26.68
N ALA A 178 -7.93 28.10 27.64
CA ALA A 178 -7.42 28.67 28.86
C ALA A 178 -6.63 27.63 29.68
N LYS A 179 -7.12 26.40 29.77
CA LYS A 179 -6.44 25.35 30.54
C LYS A 179 -5.13 24.89 29.87
N LEU A 180 -5.09 24.84 28.56
CA LEU A 180 -3.87 24.54 27.80
C LEU A 180 -2.84 25.67 27.94
N ALA A 181 -3.29 26.93 27.90
CA ALA A 181 -2.41 28.08 28.12
C ALA A 181 -1.84 28.11 29.55
N GLU A 182 -2.66 27.78 30.57
CA GLU A 182 -2.22 27.69 31.97
C GLU A 182 -1.13 26.63 32.19
N THR A 183 -1.28 25.48 31.54
CA THR A 183 -0.33 24.36 31.73
C THR A 183 0.86 24.36 30.80
N GLY A 184 0.77 25.00 29.63
CA GLY A 184 1.79 24.97 28.60
C GLY A 184 1.98 23.60 27.95
N LEU A 185 1.09 22.63 28.23
CA LEU A 185 1.20 21.26 27.77
C LEU A 185 0.34 21.02 26.52
N LYS A 186 0.75 20.02 25.72
CA LYS A 186 -0.08 19.51 24.62
C LYS A 186 -1.32 18.79 25.14
N PRO A 187 -2.43 18.73 24.36
CA PRO A 187 -3.70 18.15 24.81
C PRO A 187 -3.59 16.72 25.35
N ASP A 188 -2.78 15.87 24.70
CA ASP A 188 -2.56 14.48 25.08
C ASP A 188 -1.93 14.34 26.47
N LYS A 189 -0.99 15.22 26.81
CA LYS A 189 -0.33 15.27 28.12
C LYS A 189 -1.15 16.02 29.17
N CYS A 190 -1.74 17.16 28.79
CA CYS A 190 -2.52 18.00 29.68
C CYS A 190 -3.73 17.26 30.22
N PHE A 191 -4.48 16.54 29.39
CA PHE A 191 -5.74 15.88 29.75
C PHE A 191 -5.61 14.35 29.88
N GLN A 192 -4.41 13.84 30.11
CA GLN A 192 -4.15 12.42 30.27
C GLN A 192 -4.93 11.89 31.48
N ASN A 193 -5.58 10.74 31.36
CA ASN A 193 -6.36 10.08 32.40
C ASN A 193 -7.45 10.97 33.06
N GLY A 194 -7.92 12.01 32.39
CA GLY A 194 -8.93 12.94 32.89
C GLY A 194 -8.40 13.98 33.85
N GLN A 195 -7.08 14.10 34.01
CA GLN A 195 -6.44 15.16 34.77
C GLN A 195 -6.69 16.52 34.11
N ASN A 196 -6.56 17.60 34.86
CA ASN A 196 -6.70 18.98 34.38
C ASN A 196 -7.99 19.28 33.61
N ALA A 197 -9.06 18.50 33.81
CA ALA A 197 -10.30 18.70 33.09
C ALA A 197 -10.83 20.11 33.32
N PRO A 198 -11.01 20.96 32.30
CA PRO A 198 -11.61 22.27 32.47
C PRO A 198 -13.05 22.13 32.90
N CYS A 199 -13.58 23.10 33.66
CA CYS A 199 -14.95 23.08 34.15
C CYS A 199 -15.75 24.22 33.57
N LEU A 200 -17.03 23.96 33.27
CA LEU A 200 -18.03 25.00 33.05
C LEU A 200 -18.77 25.24 34.36
N VAL A 201 -19.10 26.51 34.63
CA VAL A 201 -19.91 26.89 35.76
C VAL A 201 -21.36 26.97 35.31
N ALA A 202 -22.21 26.07 35.84
CA ALA A 202 -23.65 26.09 35.60
C ALA A 202 -24.35 27.22 36.38
N LYS A 203 -25.58 27.53 35.98
CA LYS A 203 -26.47 28.40 36.75
C LYS A 203 -26.59 27.82 38.19
N GLY A 204 -26.20 28.58 39.19
CA GLY A 204 -26.14 28.12 40.58
C GLY A 204 -24.75 27.73 41.10
N GLY A 205 -23.68 28.04 40.35
CA GLY A 205 -22.28 27.91 40.81
C GLY A 205 -21.69 26.50 40.72
N ARG A 206 -22.46 25.48 40.30
CA ARG A 206 -21.96 24.11 40.22
C ARG A 206 -20.94 23.96 39.07
N LYS A 207 -19.76 23.48 39.39
CA LYS A 207 -18.68 23.16 38.42
C LYS A 207 -18.97 21.83 37.76
N ILE A 208 -19.03 21.83 36.41
CA ILE A 208 -19.22 20.65 35.56
C ILE A 208 -17.93 20.37 34.83
N PRO A 209 -17.24 19.26 35.12
CA PRO A 209 -15.99 18.93 34.42
C PRO A 209 -16.27 18.50 32.96
N ILE A 210 -15.49 19.04 32.04
CA ILE A 210 -15.54 18.68 30.61
C ILE A 210 -14.65 17.48 30.41
N ARG A 211 -15.19 16.35 29.92
CA ARG A 211 -14.43 15.14 29.61
C ARG A 211 -14.35 14.89 28.11
N LYS A 212 -15.41 15.24 27.39
CA LYS A 212 -15.53 15.06 25.93
C LYS A 212 -16.09 16.32 25.31
N VAL A 213 -15.62 16.64 24.11
CA VAL A 213 -16.07 17.79 23.33
C VAL A 213 -16.61 17.37 21.97
N ARG A 214 -17.52 18.16 21.40
CA ARG A 214 -17.94 18.02 20.01
C ARG A 214 -16.98 18.81 19.13
N VAL A 215 -16.42 18.14 18.12
CA VAL A 215 -15.43 18.71 17.20
C VAL A 215 -16.00 18.64 15.80
N LEU A 216 -15.98 19.76 15.07
CA LEU A 216 -16.35 19.85 13.67
C LEU A 216 -15.42 18.97 12.83
N GLN A 217 -16.00 18.30 11.83
CA GLN A 217 -15.26 17.46 10.89
C GLN A 217 -15.65 17.84 9.46
N SER A 218 -14.65 18.02 8.60
CA SER A 218 -14.83 18.19 7.17
C SER A 218 -14.87 16.82 6.50
N VAL A 219 -16.03 16.18 6.52
CA VAL A 219 -16.26 14.83 5.97
C VAL A 219 -17.57 14.80 5.20
N ASN A 220 -17.70 13.85 4.29
CA ASN A 220 -18.93 13.57 3.56
C ASN A 220 -19.48 12.19 3.94
N PRO A 221 -20.24 12.08 5.05
CA PRO A 221 -20.74 10.80 5.53
C PRO A 221 -21.90 10.29 4.67
N VAL A 222 -22.04 8.97 4.66
CA VAL A 222 -23.21 8.26 4.14
C VAL A 222 -24.09 7.82 5.30
N THR A 223 -25.41 7.80 5.07
CA THR A 223 -26.37 7.36 6.10
C THR A 223 -26.59 5.86 5.99
N LEU A 224 -26.34 5.14 7.07
CA LEU A 224 -26.76 3.73 7.24
C LEU A 224 -28.21 3.70 7.71
N ALA A 225 -29.00 2.74 7.21
CA ALA A 225 -30.42 2.56 7.55
C ALA A 225 -31.22 3.88 7.54
N PRO A 226 -31.25 4.62 6.40
CA PRO A 226 -31.95 5.89 6.31
C PRO A 226 -33.44 5.72 6.60
N GLY A 227 -34.06 6.72 7.22
CA GLY A 227 -35.49 6.70 7.57
C GLY A 227 -35.86 5.82 8.77
N THR A 228 -34.90 5.25 9.46
CA THR A 228 -35.16 4.43 10.66
C THR A 228 -34.58 5.08 11.92
N ALA A 229 -35.08 4.66 13.10
CA ALA A 229 -34.52 5.07 14.40
C ALA A 229 -33.05 4.59 14.60
N LYS A 230 -32.58 3.65 13.76
CA LYS A 230 -31.21 3.11 13.75
C LYS A 230 -30.30 3.84 12.77
N ALA A 231 -30.75 4.93 12.14
CA ALA A 231 -29.94 5.71 11.21
C ALA A 231 -28.62 6.16 11.87
N ARG A 232 -27.51 5.97 11.16
CA ARG A 232 -26.15 6.36 11.58
C ARG A 232 -25.43 6.99 10.41
N HIS A 233 -24.64 8.01 10.68
CA HIS A 233 -23.81 8.66 9.68
C HIS A 233 -22.37 8.18 9.84
N VAL A 234 -21.81 7.63 8.76
CA VAL A 234 -20.45 7.05 8.74
C VAL A 234 -19.73 7.50 7.48
N VAL A 235 -18.41 7.57 7.55
CA VAL A 235 -17.59 7.75 6.35
C VAL A 235 -17.40 6.39 5.70
N SER A 236 -17.53 6.32 4.37
CA SER A 236 -17.25 5.11 3.60
C SER A 236 -15.85 4.57 3.91
N GLY A 237 -15.70 3.26 3.89
CA GLY A 237 -14.41 2.59 3.97
C GLY A 237 -13.56 2.83 2.73
N ASN A 238 -12.57 1.96 2.51
CA ASN A 238 -11.69 2.03 1.35
C ASN A 238 -12.48 1.97 0.04
N ASN A 239 -11.95 2.62 -0.99
CA ASN A 239 -12.47 2.50 -2.35
C ASN A 239 -12.10 1.13 -2.93
N TYR A 240 -12.96 0.62 -3.80
CA TYR A 240 -12.83 -0.67 -4.45
C TYR A 240 -12.19 -0.53 -5.83
N ALA A 241 -12.75 0.36 -6.66
CA ALA A 241 -12.33 0.53 -8.04
C ALA A 241 -12.50 1.98 -8.50
N LEU A 242 -11.81 2.31 -9.59
CA LEU A 242 -12.10 3.45 -10.45
C LEU A 242 -12.74 2.91 -11.74
N GLU A 243 -13.88 3.46 -12.13
CA GLU A 243 -14.51 3.26 -13.43
C GLU A 243 -14.29 4.52 -14.28
N VAL A 244 -13.79 4.37 -15.49
CA VAL A 244 -13.58 5.48 -16.44
C VAL A 244 -14.44 5.22 -17.68
N PHE A 245 -15.35 6.12 -17.97
CA PHE A 245 -16.31 6.04 -19.07
C PHE A 245 -15.93 7.01 -20.20
N ALA A 246 -16.08 6.56 -21.44
CA ALA A 246 -15.90 7.40 -22.61
C ALA A 246 -17.18 8.22 -22.85
N CYS A 247 -17.10 9.54 -22.77
CA CYS A 247 -18.22 10.44 -23.00
C CYS A 247 -17.85 11.54 -24.01
N LYS A 248 -18.79 12.44 -24.29
CA LYS A 248 -18.55 13.66 -25.04
C LYS A 248 -18.76 14.86 -24.10
N ASP A 249 -17.95 15.87 -24.24
CA ASP A 249 -18.15 17.13 -23.52
C ASP A 249 -19.33 17.94 -24.12
N LYS A 250 -19.62 19.09 -23.51
CA LYS A 250 -20.71 20.00 -23.99
C LYS A 250 -20.47 20.52 -25.40
N THR A 251 -19.25 20.42 -25.92
CA THR A 251 -18.88 20.83 -27.28
C THR A 251 -18.86 19.68 -28.28
N GLY A 252 -19.20 18.46 -27.84
CA GLY A 252 -19.18 17.24 -28.67
C GLY A 252 -17.81 16.59 -28.80
N LYS A 253 -16.77 17.12 -28.17
CA LYS A 253 -15.42 16.52 -28.18
C LYS A 253 -15.34 15.32 -27.24
N ALA A 254 -14.48 14.37 -27.61
CA ALA A 254 -14.19 13.20 -26.78
C ALA A 254 -13.69 13.64 -25.38
N ALA A 255 -14.33 13.14 -24.38
CA ALA A 255 -14.05 13.39 -22.97
C ALA A 255 -14.14 12.08 -22.17
N VAL A 256 -13.82 12.14 -20.90
CA VAL A 256 -13.99 11.01 -19.98
C VAL A 256 -14.70 11.48 -18.73
N ARG A 257 -15.47 10.57 -18.18
CA ARG A 257 -16.07 10.69 -16.86
C ARG A 257 -15.58 9.54 -16.00
N SER A 258 -15.21 9.81 -14.77
CA SER A 258 -14.82 8.78 -13.85
C SER A 258 -15.80 8.65 -12.68
N HIS A 259 -15.82 7.46 -12.09
CA HIS A 259 -16.56 7.17 -10.88
C HIS A 259 -15.72 6.30 -9.96
N VAL A 260 -15.51 6.75 -8.72
CA VAL A 260 -14.81 5.97 -7.70
C VAL A 260 -15.83 5.11 -6.96
N VAL A 261 -15.75 3.82 -7.16
CA VAL A 261 -16.61 2.83 -6.53
C VAL A 261 -16.10 2.53 -5.13
N SER A 262 -16.87 2.88 -4.10
CA SER A 262 -16.55 2.51 -2.72
C SER A 262 -16.77 0.99 -2.50
N ARG A 263 -16.10 0.38 -1.50
CA ARG A 263 -16.38 -1.02 -1.14
C ARG A 263 -17.83 -1.25 -0.74
N ARG A 264 -18.47 -0.27 -0.12
CA ARG A 264 -19.89 -0.33 0.21
C ARG A 264 -20.76 -0.43 -1.05
N GLU A 265 -20.51 0.42 -2.03
CA GLU A 265 -21.22 0.41 -3.31
C GLU A 265 -20.96 -0.90 -4.06
N ALA A 266 -19.72 -1.34 -4.13
CA ALA A 266 -19.36 -2.64 -4.73
C ALA A 266 -20.10 -3.81 -4.07
N MET A 267 -20.24 -3.80 -2.73
CA MET A 267 -21.01 -4.81 -2.01
C MET A 267 -22.52 -4.74 -2.31
N GLN A 268 -23.08 -3.54 -2.45
CA GLN A 268 -24.48 -3.36 -2.84
C GLN A 268 -24.72 -3.93 -4.25
N ARG A 269 -23.85 -3.58 -5.21
CA ARG A 269 -23.90 -4.13 -6.58
C ARG A 269 -23.77 -5.66 -6.57
N LEU A 270 -22.83 -6.21 -5.79
CA LEU A 270 -22.65 -7.67 -5.67
C LEU A 270 -23.91 -8.37 -5.12
N ARG A 271 -24.60 -7.77 -4.13
CA ARG A 271 -25.88 -8.29 -3.62
C ARG A 271 -26.97 -8.28 -4.69
N GLN A 272 -27.07 -7.19 -5.46
CA GLN A 272 -28.00 -7.10 -6.58
C GLN A 272 -27.75 -8.19 -7.63
N ILE A 273 -26.46 -8.38 -8.01
CA ILE A 273 -26.05 -9.43 -8.95
C ILE A 273 -26.43 -10.84 -8.45
N ARG A 274 -26.19 -11.12 -7.16
CA ARG A 274 -26.56 -12.42 -6.56
C ARG A 274 -28.07 -12.68 -6.59
N ASN A 275 -28.88 -11.63 -6.42
CA ASN A 275 -30.34 -11.72 -6.44
C ASN A 275 -30.88 -11.84 -7.87
N SER A 276 -30.37 -11.03 -8.80
CA SER A 276 -30.84 -11.00 -10.19
C SER A 276 -30.15 -12.00 -11.11
N ARG A 277 -29.02 -12.54 -10.70
CA ARG A 277 -28.07 -13.35 -11.50
C ARG A 277 -27.57 -12.62 -12.77
N GLN A 278 -27.64 -11.30 -12.79
CA GLN A 278 -27.25 -10.46 -13.92
C GLN A 278 -26.34 -9.31 -13.48
N GLY A 279 -25.47 -8.86 -14.38
CA GLY A 279 -24.58 -7.71 -14.19
C GLY A 279 -23.19 -8.07 -13.67
N THR A 280 -22.37 -7.03 -13.51
CA THR A 280 -21.00 -7.08 -12.99
C THR A 280 -20.80 -6.01 -11.92
N VAL A 281 -19.84 -6.21 -11.00
CA VAL A 281 -19.51 -5.20 -9.97
C VAL A 281 -18.97 -3.94 -10.63
N ILE A 282 -18.13 -4.09 -11.65
CA ILE A 282 -17.69 -3.00 -12.51
C ILE A 282 -18.75 -2.81 -13.60
N ARG A 283 -19.28 -1.60 -13.75
CA ARG A 283 -20.31 -1.29 -14.72
C ARG A 283 -19.73 -1.21 -16.14
N ARG A 284 -20.44 -1.76 -17.12
CA ARG A 284 -20.08 -1.66 -18.55
C ARG A 284 -20.50 -0.32 -19.15
N GLN A 285 -21.45 0.37 -18.52
CA GLN A 285 -21.95 1.68 -18.92
C GLN A 285 -22.29 2.49 -17.67
N ASP A 286 -22.17 3.81 -17.74
CA ASP A 286 -22.63 4.71 -16.70
C ASP A 286 -24.16 4.91 -16.75
N GLU A 287 -24.68 5.79 -15.90
CA GLU A 287 -26.12 6.09 -15.82
C GLU A 287 -26.67 6.82 -17.08
N GLU A 288 -25.80 7.43 -17.86
CA GLU A 288 -26.13 8.12 -19.12
C GLU A 288 -25.91 7.21 -20.35
N GLY A 289 -25.49 5.95 -20.16
CA GLY A 289 -25.24 5.00 -21.23
C GLY A 289 -23.85 5.11 -21.87
N ASN A 290 -22.94 5.93 -21.31
CA ASN A 290 -21.57 6.02 -21.80
C ASN A 290 -20.83 4.71 -21.54
N PRO A 291 -20.09 4.17 -22.54
CA PRO A 291 -19.40 2.89 -22.39
C PRO A 291 -18.18 3.01 -21.47
N LEU A 292 -17.90 1.91 -20.73
CA LEU A 292 -16.68 1.78 -19.95
C LEU A 292 -15.48 1.80 -20.89
N LYS A 293 -14.52 2.70 -20.63
CA LYS A 293 -13.25 2.77 -21.32
C LYS A 293 -12.24 1.80 -20.68
N PHE A 294 -12.11 1.88 -19.37
CA PHE A 294 -11.36 0.93 -18.54
C PHE A 294 -11.74 1.08 -17.06
N SER A 295 -11.39 0.08 -16.28
CA SER A 295 -11.46 0.15 -14.81
C SER A 295 -10.07 -0.07 -14.19
N LEU A 296 -9.87 0.43 -12.96
CA LEU A 296 -8.67 0.16 -12.18
C LEU A 296 -9.05 -0.33 -10.78
N VAL A 297 -8.39 -1.37 -10.33
CA VAL A 297 -8.51 -1.94 -8.98
C VAL A 297 -7.14 -1.91 -8.31
N ILE A 298 -7.12 -1.84 -6.96
CA ILE A 298 -5.87 -1.86 -6.21
C ILE A 298 -5.13 -3.18 -6.47
N GLY A 299 -3.84 -3.08 -6.76
CA GLY A 299 -3.00 -4.22 -7.11
C GLY A 299 -2.87 -4.49 -8.61
N GLU A 300 -3.65 -3.84 -9.46
CA GLU A 300 -3.49 -3.99 -10.91
C GLU A 300 -2.24 -3.30 -11.42
N LEU A 301 -1.64 -3.94 -12.43
CA LEU A 301 -0.49 -3.40 -13.13
C LEU A 301 -0.96 -2.56 -14.31
N ILE A 302 -0.36 -1.39 -14.45
CA ILE A 302 -0.62 -0.45 -15.53
C ILE A 302 0.70 0.04 -16.13
N LYS A 303 0.73 0.24 -17.43
CA LYS A 303 1.78 0.96 -18.12
C LYS A 303 1.38 2.42 -18.15
N VAL A 304 2.22 3.30 -17.64
CA VAL A 304 1.95 4.74 -17.57
C VAL A 304 3.07 5.56 -18.19
N LYS A 305 2.72 6.69 -18.76
CA LYS A 305 3.68 7.74 -19.15
C LYS A 305 3.97 8.58 -17.90
N TRP A 306 5.20 8.51 -17.42
CA TRP A 306 5.65 9.26 -16.25
C TRP A 306 6.94 10.01 -16.54
N LYS A 307 6.89 11.35 -16.47
CA LYS A 307 8.05 12.22 -16.78
C LYS A 307 8.69 11.95 -18.14
N GLY A 308 7.88 11.61 -19.13
CA GLY A 308 8.33 11.33 -20.51
C GLY A 308 8.73 9.88 -20.80
N GLU A 309 8.76 9.02 -19.79
CA GLU A 309 9.08 7.59 -19.95
C GLU A 309 7.85 6.71 -19.76
N GLU A 310 7.81 5.56 -20.44
CA GLU A 310 6.84 4.51 -20.16
C GLU A 310 7.35 3.62 -19.04
N VAL A 311 6.59 3.56 -17.94
CA VAL A 311 6.94 2.77 -16.76
C VAL A 311 5.79 1.86 -16.37
N ILE A 312 6.11 0.65 -15.89
CA ILE A 312 5.12 -0.28 -15.35
C ILE A 312 4.95 -0.01 -13.86
N CYS A 313 3.72 0.27 -13.48
CA CYS A 313 3.33 0.62 -12.13
C CYS A 313 2.20 -0.25 -11.60
N LEU A 314 2.13 -0.32 -10.29
CA LEU A 314 1.06 -0.92 -9.50
C LEU A 314 0.09 0.18 -9.07
N VAL A 315 -1.21 -0.04 -9.19
CA VAL A 315 -2.23 0.81 -8.56
C VAL A 315 -2.22 0.55 -7.05
N GLN A 316 -1.80 1.55 -6.27
CA GLN A 316 -1.65 1.43 -4.82
C GLN A 316 -2.85 1.98 -4.04
N GLY A 317 -3.47 3.04 -4.53
CA GLY A 317 -4.63 3.65 -3.88
C GLY A 317 -5.47 4.45 -4.85
N ILE A 318 -6.77 4.43 -4.59
CA ILE A 318 -7.79 5.13 -5.37
C ILE A 318 -8.53 6.06 -4.41
N SER A 319 -8.50 7.36 -4.68
CA SER A 319 -9.23 8.40 -3.96
C SER A 319 -10.00 9.27 -4.96
N PRO A 320 -11.07 9.96 -4.55
CA PRO A 320 -11.75 10.90 -5.45
C PRO A 320 -10.86 12.02 -5.99
N ASP A 321 -9.85 12.43 -5.21
CA ASP A 321 -8.99 13.57 -5.52
C ASP A 321 -7.65 13.19 -6.15
N PHE A 322 -7.22 11.92 -6.00
CA PHE A 322 -5.95 11.46 -6.54
C PHE A 322 -5.84 9.93 -6.59
N TYR A 323 -4.97 9.44 -7.46
CA TYR A 323 -4.62 8.03 -7.62
C TYR A 323 -3.15 7.84 -7.33
N SER A 324 -2.82 6.99 -6.36
CA SER A 324 -1.43 6.67 -6.06
C SER A 324 -1.00 5.43 -6.81
N ILE A 325 0.14 5.53 -7.48
CA ILE A 325 0.77 4.45 -8.19
C ILE A 325 2.20 4.26 -7.69
N ARG A 326 2.79 3.11 -7.97
CA ARG A 326 4.13 2.74 -7.55
C ARG A 326 4.79 1.90 -8.63
N ARG A 327 6.09 2.01 -8.85
CA ARG A 327 6.80 1.10 -9.75
C ARG A 327 6.58 -0.34 -9.29
N HIS A 328 6.33 -1.26 -10.22
CA HIS A 328 6.00 -2.66 -9.89
C HIS A 328 7.06 -3.35 -9.02
N SER A 329 8.32 -2.96 -9.14
CA SER A 329 9.44 -3.57 -8.44
C SER A 329 9.77 -2.92 -7.09
N ASP A 330 9.23 -1.74 -6.79
CA ASP A 330 9.54 -0.98 -5.57
C ASP A 330 9.00 -1.69 -4.31
N ALA A 331 9.89 -2.11 -3.41
CA ALA A 331 9.59 -2.81 -2.17
C ALA A 331 9.69 -1.94 -0.91
N ARG A 332 10.03 -0.65 -1.06
CA ARG A 332 10.18 0.27 0.09
C ARG A 332 8.87 0.42 0.87
N PRO A 333 8.88 0.52 2.20
CA PRO A 333 7.69 0.89 2.98
C PRO A 333 7.12 2.25 2.55
N GLU A 334 5.79 2.39 2.61
CA GLU A 334 5.10 3.65 2.25
C GLU A 334 5.61 4.86 3.07
N THR A 335 6.00 4.64 4.33
CA THR A 335 6.58 5.67 5.19
C THR A 335 7.88 6.21 4.62
N VAL A 336 8.74 5.34 4.09
CA VAL A 336 10.03 5.71 3.46
C VAL A 336 9.79 6.50 2.18
N ILE A 337 8.85 6.05 1.33
CA ILE A 337 8.50 6.74 0.08
C ILE A 337 7.97 8.15 0.36
N ARG A 338 7.16 8.31 1.40
CA ARG A 338 6.65 9.64 1.82
C ARG A 338 7.76 10.55 2.33
N GLN A 339 8.68 10.01 3.15
CA GLN A 339 9.83 10.77 3.65
C GLN A 339 10.76 11.22 2.52
N GLN A 340 11.00 10.36 1.54
CA GLN A 340 11.82 10.64 0.36
C GLN A 340 11.11 11.50 -0.70
N LYS A 341 9.82 11.81 -0.52
CA LYS A 341 8.97 12.55 -1.48
C LYS A 341 8.87 11.87 -2.87
N ASP A 342 9.04 10.55 -2.91
CA ASP A 342 9.06 9.74 -4.13
C ASP A 342 7.68 9.19 -4.52
N ARG A 343 6.64 9.73 -3.93
CA ARG A 343 5.27 9.28 -4.18
C ARG A 343 4.83 9.65 -5.60
N MET A 344 4.41 8.65 -6.37
CA MET A 344 3.84 8.86 -7.70
C MET A 344 2.33 9.04 -7.58
N ILE A 345 1.82 10.20 -7.97
CA ILE A 345 0.41 10.58 -7.84
C ILE A 345 -0.10 11.09 -9.18
N LEU A 346 -1.22 10.54 -9.65
CA LEU A 346 -2.01 11.07 -10.74
C LEU A 346 -3.13 11.92 -10.11
N ALA A 347 -3.02 13.25 -10.25
CA ALA A 347 -3.80 14.20 -9.45
C ALA A 347 -5.23 14.45 -9.96
N SER A 348 -5.65 13.79 -11.05
CA SER A 348 -7.00 13.96 -11.60
C SER A 348 -7.36 12.82 -12.55
N ASP A 349 -8.65 12.68 -12.84
CA ASP A 349 -9.17 11.73 -13.83
C ASP A 349 -8.56 11.95 -15.22
N ARG A 350 -8.35 13.21 -15.58
CA ARG A 350 -7.67 13.58 -16.82
C ARG A 350 -6.22 13.08 -16.81
N ALA A 351 -5.49 13.28 -15.71
CA ALA A 351 -4.11 12.78 -15.58
C ALA A 351 -4.05 11.25 -15.68
N VAL A 352 -5.01 10.54 -15.09
CA VAL A 352 -5.12 9.07 -15.25
C VAL A 352 -5.34 8.70 -16.72
N THR A 353 -6.29 9.34 -17.38
CA THR A 353 -6.67 9.00 -18.75
C THR A 353 -5.58 9.32 -19.76
N GLU A 354 -4.83 10.39 -19.55
CA GLU A 354 -3.72 10.80 -20.42
C GLU A 354 -2.43 10.02 -20.14
N SER A 355 -2.24 9.55 -18.89
CA SER A 355 -1.01 8.84 -18.49
C SER A 355 -1.09 7.33 -18.65
N VAL A 356 -2.26 6.71 -18.40
CA VAL A 356 -2.41 5.25 -18.53
C VAL A 356 -2.44 4.87 -20.02
N VAL A 357 -1.42 4.12 -20.42
CA VAL A 357 -1.28 3.61 -21.79
C VAL A 357 -2.02 2.28 -21.92
N ASP A 358 -1.69 1.33 -21.03
CA ASP A 358 -2.23 -0.02 -21.04
C ASP A 358 -2.48 -0.52 -19.61
N LYS A 359 -3.48 -1.36 -19.46
CA LYS A 359 -3.67 -2.23 -18.32
C LYS A 359 -2.99 -3.57 -18.61
N LEU A 360 -2.21 -4.08 -17.66
CA LEU A 360 -1.40 -5.27 -17.86
C LEU A 360 -1.83 -6.43 -16.98
N ALA A 361 -1.77 -7.63 -17.52
CA ALA A 361 -1.83 -8.88 -16.77
C ALA A 361 -0.51 -9.64 -16.93
N ILE A 362 -0.17 -10.47 -15.95
CA ILE A 362 0.99 -11.36 -15.98
C ILE A 362 0.48 -12.80 -15.98
N ASP A 363 0.96 -13.60 -16.92
CA ASP A 363 0.67 -15.03 -16.96
C ASP A 363 1.49 -15.81 -15.90
N PRO A 364 1.18 -17.11 -15.66
CA PRO A 364 1.90 -17.91 -14.66
C PRO A 364 3.41 -18.09 -14.93
N ILE A 365 3.87 -17.82 -16.16
CA ILE A 365 5.29 -17.90 -16.52
C ILE A 365 5.98 -16.53 -16.62
N GLY A 366 5.29 -15.46 -16.17
CA GLY A 366 5.85 -14.13 -16.00
C GLY A 366 5.78 -13.22 -17.24
N ARG A 367 5.06 -13.59 -18.30
CA ARG A 367 4.89 -12.76 -19.48
C ARG A 367 3.78 -11.75 -19.28
N THR A 368 4.00 -10.53 -19.73
CA THR A 368 3.01 -9.46 -19.66
C THR A 368 2.14 -9.43 -20.93
N HIS A 369 0.84 -9.26 -20.72
CA HIS A 369 -0.15 -9.09 -21.77
C HIS A 369 -0.99 -7.85 -21.50
N VAL A 370 -1.47 -7.19 -22.55
CA VAL A 370 -2.48 -6.13 -22.39
C VAL A 370 -3.78 -6.79 -21.93
N SER A 371 -4.34 -6.28 -20.85
CA SER A 371 -5.61 -6.75 -20.29
C SER A 371 -6.73 -5.80 -20.68
N HIS A 372 -7.84 -6.35 -21.13
CA HIS A 372 -9.09 -5.63 -21.38
C HIS A 372 -10.09 -5.92 -20.28
N ASP A 373 -10.95 -4.93 -19.94
CA ASP A 373 -12.03 -5.06 -18.93
C ASP A 373 -13.24 -5.84 -19.45
#